data_c586b26a865461c118e653c56c335117
#
_entry.id   c586b26a865461c118e653c56c335117
#
_cell.length_a   1.000
_cell.length_b   1.000
_cell.length_c   1.000
_cell.angle_alpha   90.00
_cell.angle_beta   90.00
_cell.angle_gamma   90.00
#
_symmetry.space_group_name_H-M   'P 1'
#
loop_
_entity.id
_entity.type
_entity.pdbx_description
1 polymer ?
#
loop_
_entity_poly.entity_id
_entity_poly.type
_entity_poly.pdbx_seq_one_letter_code
_entity_poly.pdbx_strand_id
1 'polypeptide(L)'
;MSLAMSKAAREAFLAETRPGILSVAEPQRGPLAVPIWYSYEPGGVVRFVTGGASRKAKLLGAAKRASLCVQTETPPYKYVSVEGPVSIGEPDHERDSRAMALRYLGPELGALYLELTASEREGSVLVTLTPERWWSVDYENLVAATR
;
A
#
# COMPACT_ATOMS: atom_id res chain seq x y z
N MET A 1 -8.15 -11.81 25.77
CA MET A 1 -8.24 -10.52 25.08
C MET A 1 -7.59 -10.63 23.71
N SER A 2 -8.24 -10.16 22.66
CA SER A 2 -7.67 -10.14 21.33
C SER A 2 -7.13 -8.76 21.01
N LEU A 3 -5.95 -8.70 20.42
CA LEU A 3 -5.37 -7.45 19.90
C LEU A 3 -5.73 -7.22 18.43
N ALA A 4 -6.42 -8.19 17.80
CA ALA A 4 -6.83 -8.05 16.40
C ALA A 4 -7.90 -6.94 16.28
N MET A 5 -7.80 -6.21 15.16
CA MET A 5 -8.78 -5.18 14.83
C MET A 5 -10.04 -5.79 14.26
N SER A 6 -11.18 -5.13 14.47
CA SER A 6 -12.41 -5.46 13.75
C SER A 6 -12.23 -5.22 12.26
N LYS A 7 -13.13 -5.76 11.45
CA LYS A 7 -13.12 -5.51 10.01
C LYS A 7 -13.17 -4.00 9.70
N ALA A 8 -14.08 -3.28 10.34
CA ALA A 8 -14.19 -1.83 10.12
C ALA A 8 -12.91 -1.07 10.53
N ALA A 9 -12.31 -1.44 11.67
CA ALA A 9 -11.12 -0.79 12.18
C ALA A 9 -9.89 -1.04 11.28
N ARG A 10 -9.69 -2.28 10.82
CA ARG A 10 -8.54 -2.59 9.95
C ARG A 10 -8.67 -1.94 8.58
N GLU A 11 -9.87 -1.89 8.02
CA GLU A 11 -10.10 -1.21 6.75
C GLU A 11 -9.91 0.30 6.86
N ALA A 12 -10.39 0.92 7.95
CA ALA A 12 -10.18 2.34 8.20
C ALA A 12 -8.69 2.66 8.39
N PHE A 13 -7.97 1.80 9.11
CA PHE A 13 -6.53 1.97 9.33
C PHE A 13 -5.76 1.90 8.00
N LEU A 14 -6.07 0.91 7.17
CA LEU A 14 -5.42 0.77 5.87
C LEU A 14 -5.72 1.96 4.95
N ALA A 15 -6.88 2.60 5.08
CA ALA A 15 -7.28 3.74 4.25
C ALA A 15 -6.59 5.05 4.64
N GLU A 16 -5.97 5.13 5.82
CA GLU A 16 -5.24 6.32 6.24
C GLU A 16 -3.97 6.52 5.41
N THR A 17 -3.58 7.80 5.22
CA THR A 17 -2.41 8.13 4.41
C THR A 17 -1.11 7.83 5.16
N ARG A 18 -0.38 6.83 4.71
CA ARG A 18 0.97 6.50 5.18
C ARG A 18 1.66 5.63 4.13
N PRO A 19 3.00 5.60 4.10
CA PRO A 19 3.70 4.65 3.25
C PRO A 19 3.41 3.23 3.71
N GLY A 20 3.27 2.32 2.76
CA GLY A 20 3.14 0.91 3.05
C GLY A 20 4.38 0.15 2.60
N ILE A 21 4.68 -0.97 3.24
CA ILE A 21 5.76 -1.85 2.79
C ILE A 21 5.14 -2.97 1.97
N LEU A 22 5.45 -2.95 0.69
CA LEU A 22 5.05 -4.00 -0.24
C LEU A 22 6.07 -5.13 -0.18
N SER A 23 5.59 -6.36 -0.07
CA SER A 23 6.43 -7.55 -0.11
C SER A 23 5.96 -8.48 -1.21
N VAL A 24 6.89 -8.91 -2.06
CA VAL A 24 6.61 -9.82 -3.15
C VAL A 24 7.68 -10.91 -3.21
N ALA A 25 7.25 -12.15 -3.43
CA ALA A 25 8.15 -13.30 -3.50
C ALA A 25 9.11 -13.17 -4.67
N GLU A 26 10.35 -13.58 -4.42
CA GLU A 26 11.39 -13.69 -5.44
C GLU A 26 12.01 -15.09 -5.35
N PRO A 27 11.96 -15.90 -6.43
CA PRO A 27 12.48 -17.26 -6.38
C PRO A 27 13.94 -17.30 -5.93
N GLN A 28 14.23 -18.20 -4.98
CA GLN A 28 15.57 -18.47 -4.45
C GLN A 28 16.20 -17.31 -3.67
N ARG A 29 15.41 -16.27 -3.35
CA ARG A 29 15.87 -15.12 -2.58
C ARG A 29 14.84 -14.76 -1.52
N GLY A 30 15.21 -13.89 -0.59
CA GLY A 30 14.25 -13.29 0.31
C GLY A 30 13.25 -12.44 -0.48
N PRO A 31 12.02 -12.27 0.03
CA PRO A 31 11.05 -11.41 -0.65
C PRO A 31 11.59 -10.00 -0.86
N LEU A 32 11.26 -9.40 -2.01
CA LEU A 32 11.51 -7.98 -2.19
C LEU A 32 10.56 -7.21 -1.28
N ALA A 33 11.09 -6.32 -0.46
CA ALA A 33 10.31 -5.48 0.44
C ALA A 33 10.68 -4.02 0.21
N VAL A 34 9.71 -3.20 -0.21
CA VAL A 34 9.94 -1.79 -0.57
C VAL A 34 8.77 -0.93 -0.10
N PRO A 35 9.04 0.33 0.30
CA PRO A 35 7.97 1.27 0.62
C PRO A 35 7.29 1.73 -0.67
N ILE A 36 5.99 1.90 -0.60
CA ILE A 36 5.18 2.42 -1.69
C ILE A 36 4.17 3.45 -1.18
N TRP A 37 3.76 4.33 -2.07
CA TRP A 37 2.54 5.11 -1.92
C TRP A 37 1.40 4.28 -2.49
N TYR A 38 0.27 4.29 -1.82
CA TYR A 38 -0.90 3.54 -2.28
C TYR A 38 -2.19 4.29 -1.94
N SER A 39 -3.27 3.88 -2.55
CA SER A 39 -4.62 4.29 -2.18
C SER A 39 -5.46 3.06 -1.85
N TYR A 40 -6.40 3.23 -0.96
CA TYR A 40 -7.32 2.18 -0.56
C TYR A 40 -8.58 2.83 0.01
N GLU A 41 -9.73 2.33 -0.43
CA GLU A 41 -11.02 2.67 0.15
C GLU A 41 -11.59 1.42 0.83
N PRO A 42 -12.20 1.53 2.03
CA PRO A 42 -12.77 0.38 2.72
C PRO A 42 -13.67 -0.46 1.81
N GLY A 43 -13.45 -1.76 1.80
CA GLY A 43 -14.16 -2.70 0.94
C GLY A 43 -13.60 -2.83 -0.48
N GLY A 44 -12.63 -2.01 -0.85
CA GLY A 44 -12.04 -1.99 -2.17
C GLY A 44 -10.69 -2.70 -2.28
N VAL A 45 -9.92 -2.31 -3.28
CA VAL A 45 -8.59 -2.87 -3.56
C VAL A 45 -7.51 -1.85 -3.22
N VAL A 46 -6.31 -2.33 -2.92
CA VAL A 46 -5.12 -1.49 -2.79
C VAL A 46 -4.63 -1.18 -4.20
N ARG A 47 -4.31 0.09 -4.47
CA ARG A 47 -3.89 0.56 -5.79
C ARG A 47 -2.60 1.36 -5.67
N PHE A 48 -1.65 1.09 -6.55
CA PHE A 48 -0.44 1.91 -6.65
C PHE A 48 0.11 1.88 -8.07
N VAL A 49 0.91 2.89 -8.40
CA VAL A 49 1.51 3.05 -9.72
C VAL A 49 3.01 2.82 -9.60
N THR A 50 3.58 2.10 -10.55
CA THR A 50 5.02 1.86 -10.61
C THR A 50 5.47 1.76 -12.06
N GLY A 51 6.78 1.90 -12.30
CA GLY A 51 7.31 1.70 -13.64
C GLY A 51 7.10 0.27 -14.12
N GLY A 52 6.57 0.10 -15.34
CA GLY A 52 6.30 -1.22 -15.90
C GLY A 52 7.55 -2.06 -16.13
N ALA A 53 8.72 -1.43 -16.30
CA ALA A 53 10.00 -2.11 -16.47
C ALA A 53 10.73 -2.31 -15.12
N SER A 54 10.17 -1.87 -14.01
CA SER A 54 10.80 -2.00 -12.70
C SER A 54 10.89 -3.46 -12.26
N ARG A 55 11.86 -3.76 -11.39
CA ARG A 55 11.99 -5.08 -10.77
C ARG A 55 10.71 -5.46 -10.02
N LYS A 56 10.14 -4.49 -9.32
CA LYS A 56 8.89 -4.66 -8.57
C LYS A 56 7.76 -5.14 -9.48
N ALA A 57 7.56 -4.48 -10.62
CA ALA A 57 6.50 -4.84 -11.57
C ALA A 57 6.73 -6.24 -12.15
N LYS A 58 7.96 -6.59 -12.48
CA LYS A 58 8.31 -7.91 -13.01
C LYS A 58 8.03 -9.02 -12.00
N LEU A 59 8.42 -8.80 -10.74
CA LEU A 59 8.17 -9.78 -9.68
C LEU A 59 6.67 -9.94 -9.39
N LEU A 60 5.93 -8.84 -9.38
CA LEU A 60 4.47 -8.90 -9.19
C LEU A 60 3.78 -9.67 -10.30
N GLY A 61 4.20 -9.45 -11.55
CA GLY A 61 3.65 -10.17 -12.69
C GLY A 61 3.92 -11.68 -12.64
N ALA A 62 5.07 -12.07 -12.11
CA ALA A 62 5.45 -13.49 -11.98
C ALA A 62 4.79 -14.14 -10.76
N ALA A 63 4.81 -13.49 -9.62
CA ALA A 63 4.27 -14.03 -8.37
C ALA A 63 2.75 -14.02 -8.31
N LYS A 64 2.12 -13.01 -8.91
CA LYS A 64 0.65 -12.82 -8.97
C LYS A 64 -0.02 -12.62 -7.61
N ARG A 65 0.74 -12.57 -6.54
CA ARG A 65 0.29 -12.30 -5.18
C ARG A 65 1.32 -11.42 -4.49
N ALA A 66 0.86 -10.62 -3.53
CA ALA A 66 1.73 -9.77 -2.74
C ALA A 66 1.11 -9.50 -1.38
N SER A 67 1.92 -8.93 -0.49
CA SER A 67 1.49 -8.47 0.81
C SER A 67 1.82 -6.99 0.97
N LEU A 68 0.98 -6.27 1.70
CA LEU A 68 1.21 -4.89 2.07
C LEU A 68 1.09 -4.77 3.59
N CYS A 69 2.07 -4.17 4.23
CA CYS A 69 2.04 -3.93 5.67
C CYS A 69 2.16 -2.44 5.96
N VAL A 70 1.26 -1.92 6.77
CA VAL A 70 1.26 -0.54 7.23
C VAL A 70 1.28 -0.50 8.75
N GLN A 71 1.95 0.49 9.32
CA GLN A 71 2.10 0.57 10.77
C GLN A 71 2.17 2.02 11.26
N THR A 72 1.87 2.22 12.53
CA THR A 72 2.20 3.47 13.22
C THR A 72 3.65 3.42 13.69
N GLU A 73 4.27 4.59 13.82
CA GLU A 73 5.67 4.71 14.27
C GLU A 73 5.79 5.14 15.72
N THR A 74 4.66 5.42 16.38
CA THR A 74 4.63 5.86 17.77
C THR A 74 3.76 4.93 18.62
N PRO A 75 4.14 4.69 19.90
CA PRO A 75 3.30 3.86 20.80
C PRO A 75 1.97 4.57 21.15
N PRO A 76 0.90 3.82 21.39
CA PRO A 76 0.81 2.36 21.24
C PRO A 76 0.79 1.96 19.76
N TYR A 77 1.61 0.96 19.42
CA TYR A 77 1.77 0.56 18.03
C TYR A 77 0.53 -0.16 17.49
N LYS A 78 0.28 0.07 16.21
CA LYS A 78 -0.77 -0.60 15.45
C LYS A 78 -0.20 -1.01 14.10
N TYR A 79 -0.62 -2.15 13.60
CA TYR A 79 -0.31 -2.50 12.21
C TYR A 79 -1.43 -3.29 11.57
N VAL A 80 -1.48 -3.20 10.26
CA VAL A 80 -2.33 -4.01 9.41
C VAL A 80 -1.46 -4.57 8.29
N SER A 81 -1.53 -5.87 8.10
CA SER A 81 -0.93 -6.55 6.95
C SER A 81 -2.04 -7.19 6.15
N VAL A 82 -2.01 -7.03 4.85
CA VAL A 82 -3.00 -7.59 3.94
C VAL A 82 -2.29 -8.32 2.81
N GLU A 83 -2.84 -9.45 2.41
CA GLU A 83 -2.31 -10.28 1.33
C GLU A 83 -3.42 -10.59 0.35
N GLY A 84 -3.07 -10.71 -0.91
CA GLY A 84 -4.02 -11.15 -1.93
C GLY A 84 -3.43 -11.17 -3.33
N PRO A 85 -4.25 -11.56 -4.31
CA PRO A 85 -3.83 -11.54 -5.70
C PRO A 85 -3.63 -10.13 -6.21
N VAL A 86 -2.68 -9.98 -7.15
CA VAL A 86 -2.41 -8.71 -7.81
C VAL A 86 -2.76 -8.81 -9.28
N SER A 87 -3.18 -7.69 -9.86
CA SER A 87 -3.31 -7.53 -11.30
C SER A 87 -2.60 -6.26 -11.74
N ILE A 88 -2.15 -6.25 -12.98
CA ILE A 88 -1.39 -5.15 -13.56
C ILE A 88 -2.17 -4.64 -14.78
N GLY A 89 -2.37 -3.33 -14.85
CA GLY A 89 -3.12 -2.71 -15.94
C GLY A 89 -2.65 -1.30 -16.22
N GLU A 90 -3.43 -0.57 -16.99
CA GLU A 90 -3.12 0.81 -17.35
C GLU A 90 -3.59 1.77 -16.27
N PRO A 91 -2.75 2.74 -15.87
CA PRO A 91 -3.17 3.75 -14.92
C PRO A 91 -4.03 4.83 -15.59
N ASP A 92 -4.96 5.38 -14.82
CA ASP A 92 -5.59 6.66 -15.11
C ASP A 92 -4.77 7.70 -14.34
N HIS A 93 -3.97 8.50 -15.02
CA HIS A 93 -3.02 9.39 -14.35
C HIS A 93 -3.68 10.46 -13.48
N GLU A 94 -4.89 10.90 -13.78
CA GLU A 94 -5.62 11.82 -12.91
C GLU A 94 -6.02 11.16 -11.60
N ARG A 95 -6.59 9.96 -11.66
CA ARG A 95 -7.01 9.21 -10.48
C ARG A 95 -5.83 8.57 -9.73
N ASP A 96 -4.88 7.99 -10.47
CA ASP A 96 -3.87 7.11 -9.87
C ASP A 96 -2.54 7.83 -9.60
N SER A 97 -2.11 8.73 -10.45
CA SER A 97 -0.82 9.41 -10.28
C SER A 97 -0.98 10.78 -9.62
N ARG A 98 -1.86 11.61 -10.14
CA ARG A 98 -2.06 12.97 -9.62
C ARG A 98 -2.66 12.95 -8.21
N ALA A 99 -3.74 12.21 -8.02
CA ALA A 99 -4.37 12.11 -6.70
C ALA A 99 -3.40 11.56 -5.66
N MET A 100 -2.56 10.62 -6.04
CA MET A 100 -1.56 10.02 -5.16
C MET A 100 -0.50 11.05 -4.74
N ALA A 101 0.05 11.80 -5.67
CA ALA A 101 1.06 12.81 -5.37
C ALA A 101 0.50 13.89 -4.44
N LEU A 102 -0.72 14.34 -4.69
CA LEU A 102 -1.37 15.33 -3.83
C LEU A 102 -1.68 14.77 -2.44
N ARG A 103 -2.08 13.51 -2.37
CA ARG A 103 -2.37 12.83 -1.10
C ARG A 103 -1.14 12.76 -0.18
N TYR A 104 0.02 12.40 -0.72
CA TYR A 104 1.23 12.18 0.07
C TYR A 104 2.08 13.44 0.26
N LEU A 105 2.07 14.35 -0.69
CA LEU A 105 2.96 15.52 -0.68
C LEU A 105 2.24 16.85 -0.48
N GLY A 106 0.91 16.87 -0.60
CA GLY A 106 0.13 18.09 -0.57
C GLY A 106 0.10 18.82 -1.90
N PRO A 107 -0.66 19.93 -2.01
CA PRO A 107 -0.91 20.58 -3.30
C PRO A 107 0.33 21.17 -3.97
N GLU A 108 1.20 21.83 -3.22
CA GLU A 108 2.38 22.49 -3.79
C GLU A 108 3.48 21.52 -4.17
N LEU A 109 3.93 20.71 -3.22
CA LEU A 109 4.98 19.73 -3.45
C LEU A 109 4.50 18.61 -4.38
N GLY A 110 3.24 18.23 -4.29
CA GLY A 110 2.64 17.26 -5.20
C GLY A 110 2.63 17.74 -6.64
N ALA A 111 2.27 18.99 -6.88
CA ALA A 111 2.29 19.59 -8.22
C ALA A 111 3.72 19.63 -8.78
N LEU A 112 4.69 20.03 -7.96
CA LEU A 112 6.10 20.05 -8.35
C LEU A 112 6.61 18.65 -8.69
N TYR A 113 6.28 17.67 -7.85
CA TYR A 113 6.65 16.27 -8.08
C TYR A 113 6.11 15.77 -9.43
N LEU A 114 4.85 16.05 -9.74
CA LEU A 114 4.22 15.64 -11.00
C LEU A 114 4.91 16.28 -12.21
N GLU A 115 5.31 17.54 -12.09
CA GLU A 115 6.03 18.25 -13.14
C GLU A 115 7.41 17.62 -13.38
N LEU A 116 8.16 17.36 -12.30
CA LEU A 116 9.51 16.80 -12.38
C LEU A 116 9.54 15.34 -12.84
N THR A 117 8.45 14.59 -12.62
CA THR A 117 8.38 13.18 -12.99
C THR A 117 7.50 12.90 -14.21
N ALA A 118 7.13 13.94 -14.96
CA ALA A 118 6.22 13.80 -16.09
C ALA A 118 6.68 12.73 -17.10
N SER A 119 7.97 12.67 -17.41
CA SER A 119 8.53 11.69 -18.35
C SER A 119 8.50 10.27 -17.79
N GLU A 120 8.52 10.10 -16.48
CA GLU A 120 8.53 8.78 -15.84
C GLU A 120 7.13 8.12 -15.83
N ARG A 121 6.07 8.92 -15.98
CA ARG A 121 4.71 8.38 -16.03
C ARG A 121 4.44 7.57 -17.29
N GLU A 122 5.15 7.87 -18.37
CA GLU A 122 5.07 7.09 -19.58
C GLU A 122 5.69 5.71 -19.30
N GLY A 123 4.97 4.64 -19.64
CA GLY A 123 5.39 3.29 -19.32
C GLY A 123 5.07 2.83 -17.90
N SER A 124 4.40 3.65 -17.11
CA SER A 124 3.90 3.22 -15.79
C SER A 124 2.76 2.23 -15.92
N VAL A 125 2.62 1.40 -14.88
CA VAL A 125 1.51 0.47 -14.77
C VAL A 125 0.78 0.69 -13.46
N LEU A 126 -0.52 0.37 -13.46
CA LEU A 126 -1.34 0.33 -12.24
C LEU A 126 -1.33 -1.09 -11.70
N VAL A 127 -0.94 -1.22 -10.44
CA VAL A 127 -1.02 -2.50 -9.72
C VAL A 127 -2.18 -2.42 -8.75
N THR A 128 -3.04 -3.46 -8.77
CA THR A 128 -4.11 -3.61 -7.79
C THR A 128 -3.89 -4.88 -7.00
N LEU A 129 -4.03 -4.79 -5.68
CA LEU A 129 -3.97 -5.92 -4.76
C LEU A 129 -5.36 -6.08 -4.15
N THR A 130 -5.97 -7.22 -4.35
CA THR A 130 -7.29 -7.53 -3.79
C THR A 130 -7.11 -8.16 -2.42
N PRO A 131 -7.54 -7.49 -1.33
CA PRO A 131 -7.40 -8.04 0.02
C PRO A 131 -8.13 -9.37 0.15
N GLU A 132 -7.41 -10.40 0.59
CA GLU A 132 -7.95 -11.74 0.79
C GLU A 132 -7.71 -12.23 2.21
N ARG A 133 -6.53 -11.95 2.77
CA ARG A 133 -6.17 -12.32 4.14
C ARG A 133 -5.63 -11.11 4.87
N TRP A 134 -6.02 -10.96 6.13
CA TRP A 134 -5.67 -9.82 6.96
C TRP A 134 -5.03 -10.29 8.25
N TRP A 135 -4.00 -9.57 8.68
CA TRP A 135 -3.43 -9.65 10.01
C TRP A 135 -3.42 -8.24 10.58
N SER A 136 -3.85 -8.09 11.83
CA SER A 136 -3.89 -6.78 12.45
C SER A 136 -3.61 -6.88 13.94
N VAL A 137 -2.95 -5.86 14.47
CA VAL A 137 -2.70 -5.75 15.89
C VAL A 137 -2.87 -4.29 16.30
N ASP A 138 -3.63 -4.08 17.37
CA ASP A 138 -3.82 -2.77 17.97
C ASP A 138 -3.43 -2.87 19.45
N TYR A 139 -2.22 -2.40 19.77
CA TYR A 139 -1.71 -2.43 21.14
C TYR A 139 -2.41 -1.42 22.05
N GLU A 140 -3.19 -0.49 21.52
CA GLU A 140 -4.04 0.37 22.32
C GLU A 140 -5.06 -0.46 23.11
N ASN A 141 -5.54 -1.58 22.55
CA ASN A 141 -6.43 -2.49 23.23
C ASN A 141 -5.79 -3.13 24.47
N LEU A 142 -4.48 -3.32 24.45
CA LEU A 142 -3.74 -3.80 25.62
C LEU A 142 -3.71 -2.75 26.73
N VAL A 143 -3.45 -1.50 26.37
CA VAL A 143 -3.44 -0.38 27.30
C VAL A 143 -4.83 -0.18 27.91
N ALA A 144 -5.86 -0.22 27.10
CA ALA A 144 -7.25 -0.08 27.57
C ALA A 144 -7.66 -1.19 28.56
N ALA A 145 -7.15 -2.40 28.37
CA ALA A 145 -7.46 -3.53 29.24
C ALA A 145 -6.79 -3.45 30.62
N THR A 146 -5.79 -2.58 30.78
CA THR A 146 -5.07 -2.40 32.06
C THR A 146 -5.61 -1.24 32.91
N ARG A 147 -6.61 -0.52 32.43
CA ARG A 147 -7.22 0.63 33.11
C ARG A 147 -8.38 0.23 34.00
#